data_892f69906eb335aaa0716fb5972e9aa2
#
_entry.id   892f69906eb335aaa0716fb5972e9aa2
#
_cell.length_a   1.000
_cell.length_b   1.000
_cell.length_c   1.000
_cell.angle_alpha   90.00
_cell.angle_beta   90.00
_cell.angle_gamma   90.00
#
_symmetry.space_group_name_H-M   'P 1'
#
loop_
_entity.id
_entity.type
_entity.pdbx_description
1 polymer ?
#
loop_
_entity_poly.entity_id
_entity_poly.type
_entity_poly.pdbx_seq_one_letter_code
_entity_poly.pdbx_strand_id
1 'polypeptide(L)'
;MDGVYLTWLISALAIGVLLMPIVKPPWAKVTSHGFIDFLRRYWLHIGIVLLIYNAKDFLDEVDRILMANTDGMLNMTPWIYAIEGDMALWVQETFMSDWLTAFMTHFYVVGFMVICYVSIFYFAYFDDRYMADRISLTIFWVYILAIPFYLFFNVHVTGNYIPGMQTLAYDHTPEINDWFHRIDPLTNGMPSLHIGFPFAVWLCLLRFDSDGRWTAYRRIVFVYVLLTAFCILCLLYTSDAADEGLGVDLGGRRII
;
A
#
# COMPACT_ATOMS: atom_id res chain seq x y z
N MET A 1 -19.39 -0.24 4.91
CA MET A 1 -18.18 -0.83 4.29
C MET A 1 -18.46 -1.04 2.83
N ASP A 2 -17.63 -0.56 1.97
CA ASP A 2 -17.81 -0.73 0.54
C ASP A 2 -17.60 -2.20 0.16
N GLY A 3 -18.41 -2.70 -0.78
CA GLY A 3 -18.36 -4.10 -1.19
C GLY A 3 -17.00 -4.53 -1.72
N VAL A 4 -16.28 -3.61 -2.39
CA VAL A 4 -14.92 -3.82 -2.91
C VAL A 4 -13.94 -4.09 -1.77
N TYR A 5 -13.91 -3.22 -0.75
CA TYR A 5 -13.02 -3.39 0.41
C TYR A 5 -13.29 -4.71 1.15
N LEU A 6 -14.56 -5.04 1.37
CA LEU A 6 -14.93 -6.29 2.04
C LEU A 6 -14.47 -7.52 1.24
N THR A 7 -14.61 -7.50 -0.08
CA THR A 7 -14.14 -8.58 -0.95
C THR A 7 -12.63 -8.76 -0.85
N TRP A 8 -11.85 -7.67 -0.88
CA TRP A 8 -10.41 -7.72 -0.75
C TRP A 8 -9.95 -8.18 0.64
N LEU A 9 -10.62 -7.71 1.69
CA LEU A 9 -10.34 -8.15 3.06
C LEU A 9 -10.59 -9.65 3.25
N ILE A 10 -11.73 -10.16 2.75
CA ILE A 10 -12.04 -11.59 2.80
C ILE A 10 -11.00 -12.39 2.00
N SER A 11 -10.63 -11.90 0.81
CA SER A 11 -9.60 -12.53 -0.02
C SER A 11 -8.24 -12.56 0.68
N ALA A 12 -7.84 -11.47 1.33
CA ALA A 12 -6.60 -11.41 2.10
C ALA A 12 -6.59 -12.39 3.28
N LEU A 13 -7.69 -12.47 4.02
CA LEU A 13 -7.83 -13.43 5.12
C LEU A 13 -7.80 -14.88 4.61
N ALA A 14 -8.49 -15.17 3.51
CA ALA A 14 -8.49 -16.51 2.89
C ALA A 14 -7.09 -16.90 2.41
N ILE A 15 -6.38 -16.01 1.72
CA ILE A 15 -5.00 -16.22 1.28
C ILE A 15 -4.09 -16.41 2.50
N GLY A 16 -4.27 -15.60 3.55
CA GLY A 16 -3.53 -15.74 4.79
C GLY A 16 -3.68 -17.13 5.41
N VAL A 17 -4.90 -17.65 5.46
CA VAL A 17 -5.15 -19.02 5.96
C VAL A 17 -4.53 -20.08 5.04
N LEU A 18 -4.64 -19.92 3.73
CA LEU A 18 -4.06 -20.85 2.74
C LEU A 18 -2.52 -20.87 2.79
N LEU A 19 -1.88 -19.76 3.09
CA LEU A 19 -0.43 -19.67 3.25
C LEU A 19 0.07 -20.24 4.60
N MET A 20 -0.80 -20.37 5.59
CA MET A 20 -0.42 -20.80 6.94
C MET A 20 0.38 -22.13 6.99
N PRO A 21 0.03 -23.19 6.24
CA PRO A 21 0.83 -24.42 6.23
C PRO A 21 2.26 -24.23 5.70
N ILE A 22 2.44 -23.28 4.78
CA ILE A 22 3.75 -22.98 4.15
C ILE A 22 4.60 -22.12 5.10
N VAL A 23 3.96 -21.19 5.78
CA VAL A 23 4.59 -20.20 6.67
C VAL A 23 4.91 -20.81 8.04
N LYS A 24 4.14 -21.81 8.46
CA LYS A 24 4.27 -22.45 9.77
C LYS A 24 5.72 -22.91 10.03
N PRO A 25 6.36 -22.42 11.12
CA PRO A 25 7.64 -22.95 11.53
C PRO A 25 7.58 -24.47 11.81
N PRO A 26 8.60 -25.25 11.44
CA PRO A 26 8.56 -26.72 11.53
C PRO A 26 8.24 -27.28 12.92
N TRP A 27 8.60 -26.53 13.96
CA TRP A 27 8.41 -26.90 15.38
C TRP A 27 7.29 -26.14 16.06
N ALA A 28 6.58 -25.25 15.35
CA ALA A 28 5.51 -24.46 15.96
C ALA A 28 4.39 -25.38 16.42
N LYS A 29 4.12 -25.33 17.71
CA LYS A 29 2.89 -25.89 18.27
C LYS A 29 1.78 -24.87 18.05
N VAL A 30 0.67 -25.32 17.50
CA VAL A 30 -0.54 -24.51 17.45
C VAL A 30 -1.02 -24.32 18.88
N THR A 31 -0.87 -23.12 19.40
CA THR A 31 -1.33 -22.79 20.74
C THR A 31 -2.78 -22.36 20.64
N SER A 32 -3.69 -23.15 21.17
CA SER A 32 -5.10 -22.77 21.33
C SER A 32 -5.24 -21.82 22.53
N HIS A 33 -4.82 -20.57 22.35
CA HIS A 33 -5.18 -19.53 23.31
C HIS A 33 -6.65 -19.15 23.10
N GLY A 34 -7.39 -19.01 24.21
CA GLY A 34 -8.73 -18.43 24.12
C GLY A 34 -8.67 -17.02 23.51
N PHE A 35 -9.70 -16.60 22.83
CA PHE A 35 -9.78 -15.28 22.19
C PHE A 35 -9.46 -14.12 23.15
N ILE A 36 -9.90 -14.21 24.40
CA ILE A 36 -9.61 -13.19 25.43
C ILE A 36 -8.11 -13.13 25.76
N ASP A 37 -7.44 -14.29 25.86
CA ASP A 37 -6.01 -14.33 26.15
C ASP A 37 -5.20 -13.81 24.94
N PHE A 38 -5.63 -14.10 23.73
CA PHE A 38 -5.08 -13.50 22.51
C PHE A 38 -5.18 -11.97 22.57
N LEU A 39 -6.37 -11.41 22.83
CA LEU A 39 -6.55 -9.96 22.93
C LEU A 39 -5.67 -9.36 24.05
N ARG A 40 -5.59 -9.98 25.21
CA ARG A 40 -4.75 -9.50 26.33
C ARG A 40 -3.26 -9.48 26.00
N ARG A 41 -2.78 -10.48 25.22
CA ARG A 41 -1.36 -10.58 24.85
C ARG A 41 -0.98 -9.62 23.72
N TYR A 42 -1.87 -9.40 22.77
CA TYR A 42 -1.58 -8.72 21.52
C TYR A 42 -2.35 -7.41 21.32
N TRP A 43 -2.99 -6.87 22.37
CA TRP A 43 -3.78 -5.63 22.26
C TRP A 43 -2.98 -4.43 21.75
N LEU A 44 -1.69 -4.29 22.14
CA LEU A 44 -0.82 -3.23 21.65
C LEU A 44 -0.58 -3.33 20.15
N HIS A 45 -0.38 -4.53 19.63
CA HIS A 45 -0.15 -4.77 18.21
C HIS A 45 -1.40 -4.43 17.38
N ILE A 46 -2.55 -4.85 17.86
CA ILE A 46 -3.85 -4.49 17.29
C ILE A 46 -4.05 -2.98 17.39
N GLY A 47 -3.74 -2.38 18.54
CA GLY A 47 -3.81 -0.95 18.78
C GLY A 47 -2.94 -0.12 17.82
N ILE A 48 -1.74 -0.57 17.49
CA ILE A 48 -0.87 0.07 16.50
C ILE A 48 -1.52 0.07 15.11
N VAL A 49 -2.06 -1.06 14.68
CA VAL A 49 -2.74 -1.16 13.37
C VAL A 49 -3.95 -0.22 13.32
N LEU A 50 -4.78 -0.21 14.36
CA LEU A 50 -5.93 0.67 14.46
C LEU A 50 -5.53 2.14 14.53
N LEU A 51 -4.43 2.45 15.23
CA LEU A 51 -3.89 3.80 15.31
C LEU A 51 -3.45 4.31 13.93
N ILE A 52 -2.71 3.50 13.19
CA ILE A 52 -2.26 3.85 11.84
C ILE A 52 -3.45 4.05 10.91
N TYR A 53 -4.45 3.16 10.97
CA TYR A 53 -5.65 3.28 10.16
C TYR A 53 -6.41 4.60 10.41
N ASN A 54 -6.64 4.95 11.70
CA ASN A 54 -7.32 6.20 12.03
C ASN A 54 -6.43 7.45 11.78
N ALA A 55 -5.12 7.34 12.00
CA ALA A 55 -4.19 8.43 11.74
C ALA A 55 -4.10 8.74 10.24
N LYS A 56 -4.25 7.74 9.38
CA LYS A 56 -4.26 7.94 7.92
C LYS A 56 -5.39 8.88 7.52
N ASP A 57 -6.63 8.59 7.90
CA ASP A 57 -7.77 9.41 7.54
C ASP A 57 -7.62 10.86 8.03
N PHE A 58 -7.07 11.04 9.25
CA PHE A 58 -6.78 12.37 9.79
C PHE A 58 -5.69 13.10 8.99
N LEU A 59 -4.62 12.40 8.59
CA LEU A 59 -3.52 13.00 7.82
C LEU A 59 -3.95 13.35 6.41
N ASP A 60 -4.77 12.52 5.77
CA ASP A 60 -5.32 12.80 4.44
C ASP A 60 -6.20 14.06 4.45
N GLU A 61 -6.93 14.31 5.56
CA GLU A 61 -7.70 15.55 5.73
C GLU A 61 -6.80 16.76 5.96
N VAL A 62 -5.74 16.60 6.77
CA VAL A 62 -4.74 17.66 6.98
C VAL A 62 -4.04 18.00 5.67
N ASP A 63 -3.66 17.01 4.88
CA ASP A 63 -3.04 17.21 3.56
C ASP A 63 -3.97 18.01 2.63
N ARG A 64 -5.24 17.63 2.53
CA ARG A 64 -6.23 18.38 1.74
C ARG A 64 -6.37 19.84 2.18
N ILE A 65 -6.40 20.11 3.49
CA ILE A 65 -6.48 21.47 4.01
C ILE A 65 -5.21 22.25 3.68
N LEU A 66 -4.03 21.63 3.84
CA LEU A 66 -2.76 22.26 3.54
C LEU A 66 -2.65 22.58 2.05
N MET A 67 -2.96 21.64 1.17
CA MET A 67 -2.91 21.83 -0.28
C MET A 67 -3.88 22.91 -0.77
N ALA A 68 -5.06 23.04 -0.15
CA ALA A 68 -6.04 24.07 -0.49
C ALA A 68 -5.63 25.49 -0.04
N ASN A 69 -4.75 25.62 0.95
CA ASN A 69 -4.41 26.91 1.59
C ASN A 69 -2.96 27.37 1.37
N THR A 70 -2.13 26.56 0.73
CA THR A 70 -0.71 26.89 0.55
C THR A 70 -0.31 26.76 -0.92
N ASP A 71 0.11 27.87 -1.53
CA ASP A 71 0.75 27.91 -2.85
C ASP A 71 2.19 27.30 -2.84
N GLY A 72 2.61 26.72 -1.73
CA GLY A 72 4.03 26.54 -1.46
C GLY A 72 4.48 25.22 -0.83
N MET A 73 3.69 24.16 -0.90
CA MET A 73 4.26 22.84 -0.61
C MET A 73 5.30 22.50 -1.68
N LEU A 74 6.45 21.97 -1.24
CA LEU A 74 7.50 21.55 -2.16
C LEU A 74 6.99 20.37 -3.00
N ASN A 75 6.44 20.66 -4.17
CA ASN A 75 6.12 19.63 -5.14
C ASN A 75 7.43 19.04 -5.69
N MET A 76 7.76 17.84 -5.25
CA MET A 76 8.97 17.13 -5.64
C MET A 76 8.82 16.33 -6.95
N THR A 77 7.61 16.27 -7.51
CA THR A 77 7.33 15.51 -8.75
C THR A 77 8.28 15.85 -9.91
N PRO A 78 8.57 17.15 -10.21
CA PRO A 78 9.50 17.48 -11.28
C PRO A 78 10.92 16.95 -11.06
N TRP A 79 11.37 16.89 -9.80
CA TRP A 79 12.68 16.35 -9.46
C TRP A 79 12.75 14.84 -9.65
N ILE A 80 11.71 14.14 -9.24
CA ILE A 80 11.60 12.68 -9.44
C ILE A 80 11.55 12.39 -10.93
N TYR A 81 10.70 13.10 -11.69
CA TYR A 81 10.61 12.94 -13.13
C TYR A 81 11.94 13.23 -13.85
N ALA A 82 12.71 14.22 -13.38
CA ALA A 82 14.03 14.52 -13.95
C ALA A 82 15.03 13.35 -13.78
N ILE A 83 14.81 12.48 -12.77
CA ILE A 83 15.66 11.29 -12.54
C ILE A 83 15.13 10.09 -13.30
N GLU A 84 13.82 9.85 -13.26
CA GLU A 84 13.16 8.65 -13.80
C GLU A 84 12.84 8.78 -15.30
N GLY A 85 12.56 9.99 -15.78
CA GLY A 85 12.13 10.25 -17.14
C GLY A 85 10.86 9.46 -17.49
N ASP A 86 10.76 9.02 -18.74
CA ASP A 86 9.63 8.25 -19.25
C ASP A 86 9.74 6.73 -19.02
N MET A 87 10.61 6.29 -18.09
CA MET A 87 10.83 4.87 -17.84
C MET A 87 9.53 4.14 -17.47
N ALA A 88 8.70 4.78 -16.67
CA ALA A 88 7.44 4.19 -16.23
C ALA A 88 6.44 4.07 -17.38
N LEU A 89 6.33 5.08 -18.25
CA LEU A 89 5.51 5.03 -19.46
C LEU A 89 5.97 3.89 -20.38
N TRP A 90 7.27 3.75 -20.59
CA TRP A 90 7.83 2.67 -21.39
C TRP A 90 7.48 1.28 -20.80
N VAL A 91 7.56 1.11 -19.47
CA VAL A 91 7.17 -0.14 -18.80
C VAL A 91 5.69 -0.42 -19.01
N GLN A 92 4.84 0.59 -18.82
CA GLN A 92 3.40 0.46 -19.02
C GLN A 92 3.07 0.04 -20.46
N GLU A 93 3.57 0.76 -21.46
CA GLU A 93 3.32 0.46 -22.88
C GLU A 93 3.86 -0.92 -23.30
N THR A 94 4.95 -1.38 -22.69
CA THR A 94 5.60 -2.64 -23.06
C THR A 94 4.92 -3.87 -22.46
N PHE A 95 4.46 -3.78 -21.22
CA PHE A 95 4.05 -4.97 -20.46
C PHE A 95 2.56 -5.05 -20.19
N MET A 96 1.80 -3.93 -20.26
CA MET A 96 0.42 -3.96 -19.81
C MET A 96 -0.54 -4.57 -20.80
N SER A 97 -1.48 -5.32 -20.25
CA SER A 97 -2.61 -5.94 -20.92
C SER A 97 -3.77 -6.08 -19.92
N ASP A 98 -5.01 -6.16 -20.38
CA ASP A 98 -6.20 -6.15 -19.52
C ASP A 98 -6.15 -7.19 -18.41
N TRP A 99 -5.75 -8.43 -18.72
CA TRP A 99 -5.65 -9.48 -17.72
C TRP A 99 -4.52 -9.22 -16.70
N LEU A 100 -3.39 -8.65 -17.14
CA LEU A 100 -2.27 -8.34 -16.28
C LEU A 100 -2.61 -7.15 -15.37
N THR A 101 -3.30 -6.14 -15.89
CA THR A 101 -3.86 -5.02 -15.11
C THR A 101 -4.78 -5.54 -14.01
N ALA A 102 -5.76 -6.38 -14.35
CA ALA A 102 -6.66 -6.98 -13.38
C ALA A 102 -5.92 -7.77 -12.29
N PHE A 103 -5.01 -8.65 -12.71
CA PHE A 103 -4.21 -9.46 -11.78
C PHE A 103 -3.37 -8.56 -10.85
N MET A 104 -2.63 -7.61 -11.41
CA MET A 104 -1.73 -6.75 -10.65
C MET A 104 -2.48 -5.83 -9.69
N THR A 105 -3.64 -5.29 -10.08
CA THR A 105 -4.47 -4.45 -9.19
C THR A 105 -4.89 -5.23 -7.94
N HIS A 106 -5.40 -6.45 -8.13
CA HIS A 106 -5.78 -7.30 -7.00
C HIS A 106 -4.57 -7.77 -6.19
N PHE A 107 -3.48 -8.14 -6.86
CA PHE A 107 -2.23 -8.54 -6.20
C PHE A 107 -1.66 -7.40 -5.33
N TYR A 108 -1.66 -6.18 -5.84
CA TYR A 108 -1.19 -4.99 -5.16
C TYR A 108 -1.96 -4.74 -3.85
N VAL A 109 -3.29 -4.71 -3.90
CA VAL A 109 -4.13 -4.43 -2.73
C VAL A 109 -4.19 -5.61 -1.77
N VAL A 110 -4.55 -6.79 -2.29
CA VAL A 110 -4.74 -7.99 -1.45
C VAL A 110 -3.42 -8.45 -0.84
N GLY A 111 -2.34 -8.44 -1.61
CA GLY A 111 -1.02 -8.81 -1.11
C GLY A 111 -0.53 -7.86 -0.03
N PHE A 112 -0.76 -6.56 -0.18
CA PHE A 112 -0.47 -5.57 0.87
C PHE A 112 -1.23 -5.88 2.17
N MET A 113 -2.54 -6.15 2.07
CA MET A 113 -3.36 -6.53 3.23
C MET A 113 -2.84 -7.81 3.90
N VAL A 114 -2.43 -8.82 3.10
CA VAL A 114 -1.83 -10.06 3.63
C VAL A 114 -0.55 -9.74 4.40
N ILE A 115 0.37 -8.96 3.84
CA ILE A 115 1.63 -8.67 4.52
C ILE A 115 1.42 -7.79 5.76
N CYS A 116 0.61 -6.74 5.66
CA CYS A 116 0.47 -5.77 6.76
C CYS A 116 -0.44 -6.28 7.89
N TYR A 117 -1.56 -6.92 7.54
CA TYR A 117 -2.55 -7.32 8.55
C TYR A 117 -2.34 -8.75 9.02
N VAL A 118 -2.10 -9.70 8.10
CA VAL A 118 -2.03 -11.12 8.45
C VAL A 118 -0.69 -11.48 9.09
N SER A 119 0.41 -10.74 8.83
CA SER A 119 1.70 -10.98 9.48
C SER A 119 1.60 -11.04 10.99
N ILE A 120 0.96 -10.05 11.59
CA ILE A 120 0.79 -9.95 13.04
C ILE A 120 0.03 -11.17 13.57
N PHE A 121 -1.01 -11.61 12.84
CA PHE A 121 -1.76 -12.80 13.21
C PHE A 121 -0.90 -14.08 13.13
N TYR A 122 0.01 -14.20 12.18
CA TYR A 122 0.91 -15.36 12.13
C TYR A 122 1.82 -15.42 13.35
N PHE A 123 2.48 -14.31 13.69
CA PHE A 123 3.37 -14.28 14.86
C PHE A 123 2.60 -14.52 16.16
N ALA A 124 1.41 -13.94 16.27
CA ALA A 124 0.54 -14.16 17.41
C ALA A 124 0.03 -15.61 17.50
N TYR A 125 -0.40 -16.19 16.37
CA TYR A 125 -0.94 -17.54 16.31
C TYR A 125 0.11 -18.61 16.65
N PHE A 126 1.37 -18.39 16.23
CA PHE A 126 2.48 -19.27 16.53
C PHE A 126 3.24 -18.90 17.81
N ASP A 127 2.68 -17.97 18.61
CA ASP A 127 3.20 -17.47 19.91
C ASP A 127 4.62 -16.92 19.83
N ASP A 128 4.99 -16.31 18.69
CA ASP A 128 6.26 -15.59 18.54
C ASP A 128 6.06 -14.11 18.86
N ARG A 129 5.91 -13.81 20.15
CA ARG A 129 5.71 -12.44 20.61
C ARG A 129 6.88 -11.52 20.27
N TYR A 130 8.11 -12.05 20.33
CA TYR A 130 9.29 -11.26 20.00
C TYR A 130 9.23 -10.71 18.58
N MET A 131 8.86 -11.56 17.62
CA MET A 131 8.72 -11.13 16.23
C MET A 131 7.51 -10.20 16.02
N ALA A 132 6.38 -10.47 16.69
CA ALA A 132 5.22 -9.61 16.67
C ALA A 132 5.54 -8.19 17.16
N ASP A 133 6.25 -8.06 18.28
CA ASP A 133 6.71 -6.76 18.83
C ASP A 133 7.59 -6.01 17.82
N ARG A 134 8.55 -6.70 17.19
CA ARG A 134 9.47 -6.09 16.23
C ARG A 134 8.76 -5.60 14.96
N ILE A 135 7.90 -6.44 14.40
CA ILE A 135 7.16 -6.09 13.17
C ILE A 135 6.20 -4.93 13.42
N SER A 136 5.44 -4.96 14.52
CA SER A 136 4.51 -3.88 14.84
C SER A 136 5.20 -2.54 15.05
N LEU A 137 6.33 -2.52 15.80
CA LEU A 137 7.14 -1.32 15.96
C LEU A 137 7.76 -0.85 14.64
N THR A 138 8.19 -1.77 13.79
CA THR A 138 8.75 -1.44 12.49
C THR A 138 7.72 -0.76 11.60
N ILE A 139 6.50 -1.32 11.51
CA ILE A 139 5.39 -0.72 10.76
C ILE A 139 5.04 0.66 11.31
N PHE A 140 4.95 0.79 12.64
CA PHE A 140 4.69 2.06 13.30
C PHE A 140 5.73 3.13 12.91
N TRP A 141 7.01 2.83 13.03
CA TRP A 141 8.07 3.78 12.71
C TRP A 141 8.15 4.13 11.23
N VAL A 142 7.93 3.17 10.33
CA VAL A 142 7.87 3.46 8.89
C VAL A 142 6.76 4.46 8.60
N TYR A 143 5.58 4.29 9.23
CA TYR A 143 4.47 5.22 9.06
C TYR A 143 4.82 6.62 9.59
N ILE A 144 5.34 6.71 10.81
CA ILE A 144 5.74 7.99 11.43
C ILE A 144 6.78 8.73 10.57
N LEU A 145 7.74 7.99 10.02
CA LEU A 145 8.78 8.58 9.14
C LEU A 145 8.24 9.03 7.79
N ALA A 146 7.14 8.44 7.31
CA ALA A 146 6.50 8.86 6.06
C ALA A 146 5.69 10.16 6.19
N ILE A 147 5.15 10.47 7.38
CA ILE A 147 4.28 11.64 7.61
C ILE A 147 4.90 12.95 7.12
N PRO A 148 6.16 13.31 7.46
CA PRO A 148 6.74 14.57 6.98
C PRO A 148 6.81 14.66 5.46
N PHE A 149 7.02 13.54 4.77
CA PHE A 149 7.07 13.52 3.31
C PHE A 149 5.68 13.80 2.73
N TYR A 150 4.65 13.17 3.24
CA TYR A 150 3.28 13.37 2.78
C TYR A 150 2.77 14.79 3.03
N LEU A 151 3.15 15.41 4.15
CA LEU A 151 2.67 16.75 4.49
C LEU A 151 3.50 17.88 3.84
N PHE A 152 4.80 17.68 3.61
CA PHE A 152 5.70 18.79 3.23
C PHE A 152 6.44 18.58 1.90
N PHE A 153 6.56 17.35 1.41
CA PHE A 153 7.33 17.01 0.21
C PHE A 153 6.46 16.17 -0.74
N ASN A 154 5.38 16.77 -1.20
CA ASN A 154 4.40 16.07 -2.02
C ASN A 154 5.02 15.58 -3.33
N VAL A 155 4.77 14.32 -3.63
CA VAL A 155 5.04 13.74 -4.94
C VAL A 155 3.71 13.26 -5.50
N HIS A 156 3.27 13.86 -6.59
CA HIS A 156 2.10 13.38 -7.29
C HIS A 156 2.36 11.98 -7.82
N VAL A 157 1.37 11.15 -7.78
CA VAL A 157 1.39 9.87 -8.48
C VAL A 157 1.68 10.19 -9.95
N THR A 158 2.75 9.63 -10.49
CA THR A 158 3.41 10.13 -11.71
C THR A 158 2.56 10.09 -12.96
N GLY A 159 1.48 9.32 -12.95
CA GLY A 159 0.55 9.32 -14.05
C GLY A 159 -0.20 10.63 -14.27
N ASN A 160 -0.37 11.44 -13.23
CA ASN A 160 -0.90 12.80 -13.37
C ASN A 160 0.15 13.80 -13.88
N TYR A 161 1.38 13.34 -14.10
CA TYR A 161 2.49 14.22 -14.48
C TYR A 161 3.11 13.87 -15.84
N ILE A 162 3.11 12.58 -16.22
CA ILE A 162 3.72 12.12 -17.48
C ILE A 162 2.62 12.02 -18.56
N PRO A 163 2.69 12.83 -19.63
CA PRO A 163 1.70 12.77 -20.72
C PRO A 163 1.62 11.37 -21.34
N GLY A 164 0.42 10.85 -21.50
CA GLY A 164 0.18 9.55 -22.15
C GLY A 164 0.11 8.35 -21.21
N MET A 165 0.45 8.50 -19.94
CA MET A 165 0.26 7.44 -18.96
C MET A 165 -1.22 7.27 -18.54
N GLN A 166 -1.59 6.07 -18.10
CA GLN A 166 -2.97 5.73 -17.69
C GLN A 166 -3.01 5.22 -16.25
N THR A 167 -4.07 5.57 -15.51
CA THR A 167 -4.40 5.06 -14.15
C THR A 167 -4.94 3.63 -14.19
N LEU A 168 -4.17 2.68 -14.63
CA LEU A 168 -4.72 1.34 -14.88
C LEU A 168 -5.32 0.67 -13.64
N ALA A 169 -4.76 0.92 -12.45
CA ALA A 169 -5.30 0.35 -11.22
C ALA A 169 -6.60 1.03 -10.78
N TYR A 170 -6.67 2.35 -10.92
CA TYR A 170 -7.84 3.13 -10.51
C TYR A 170 -8.98 2.97 -11.51
N ASP A 171 -8.68 2.94 -12.80
CA ASP A 171 -9.67 2.91 -13.87
C ASP A 171 -10.14 1.50 -14.23
N HIS A 172 -9.73 0.50 -13.45
CA HIS A 172 -10.04 -0.91 -13.75
C HIS A 172 -11.56 -1.19 -13.75
N THR A 173 -12.28 -0.71 -12.75
CA THR A 173 -13.76 -0.70 -12.71
C THR A 173 -14.26 0.56 -11.99
N PRO A 174 -15.50 1.03 -12.27
CA PRO A 174 -16.05 2.22 -11.61
C PRO A 174 -16.03 2.13 -10.07
N GLU A 175 -16.30 0.96 -9.52
CA GLU A 175 -16.33 0.74 -8.07
C GLU A 175 -14.93 0.82 -7.46
N ILE A 176 -13.92 0.34 -8.18
CA ILE A 176 -12.51 0.41 -7.77
C ILE A 176 -12.04 1.86 -7.89
N ASN A 177 -12.39 2.56 -8.96
CA ASN A 177 -12.10 3.98 -9.16
C ASN A 177 -12.64 4.81 -7.99
N ASP A 178 -13.94 4.71 -7.70
CA ASP A 178 -14.59 5.42 -6.59
C ASP A 178 -13.94 5.11 -5.24
N TRP A 179 -13.47 3.88 -5.05
CA TRP A 179 -12.84 3.46 -3.80
C TRP A 179 -11.46 4.10 -3.66
N PHE A 180 -10.60 4.01 -4.67
CA PHE A 180 -9.25 4.58 -4.63
C PHE A 180 -9.28 6.10 -4.44
N HIS A 181 -10.10 6.83 -5.20
CA HIS A 181 -10.21 8.30 -5.07
C HIS A 181 -10.67 8.77 -3.69
N ARG A 182 -11.34 7.91 -2.93
CA ARG A 182 -11.73 8.22 -1.54
C ARG A 182 -10.64 8.00 -0.53
N ILE A 183 -9.77 7.01 -0.75
CA ILE A 183 -8.82 6.56 0.27
C ILE A 183 -7.38 6.93 -0.03
N ASP A 184 -7.05 7.30 -1.26
CA ASP A 184 -5.68 7.55 -1.68
C ASP A 184 -5.55 8.94 -2.29
N PRO A 185 -4.98 9.91 -1.55
CA PRO A 185 -4.67 11.21 -2.12
C PRO A 185 -3.60 11.05 -3.18
N LEU A 186 -3.82 11.64 -4.35
CA LEU A 186 -2.89 11.56 -5.50
C LEU A 186 -1.55 12.30 -5.27
N THR A 187 -1.38 12.90 -4.09
CA THR A 187 -0.22 13.71 -3.69
C THR A 187 0.80 12.95 -2.84
N ASN A 188 0.52 11.71 -2.46
CA ASN A 188 1.34 10.89 -1.57
C ASN A 188 2.11 9.77 -2.29
N GLY A 189 2.52 10.00 -3.54
CA GLY A 189 3.24 9.02 -4.36
C GLY A 189 4.57 8.55 -3.75
N MET A 190 5.21 9.35 -2.87
CA MET A 190 6.49 9.02 -2.27
C MET A 190 6.59 9.50 -0.82
N PRO A 191 7.10 8.64 0.12
CA PRO A 191 7.49 7.25 -0.06
C PRO A 191 6.27 6.31 -0.18
N SER A 192 6.31 5.34 -1.10
CA SER A 192 5.22 4.38 -1.23
C SER A 192 5.18 3.43 -0.02
N LEU A 193 4.10 3.48 0.77
CA LEU A 193 3.91 2.55 1.89
C LEU A 193 3.60 1.13 1.43
N HIS A 194 3.10 0.95 0.20
CA HIS A 194 2.88 -0.37 -0.37
C HIS A 194 4.18 -1.15 -0.62
N ILE A 195 5.30 -0.44 -0.81
CA ILE A 195 6.64 -1.03 -0.78
C ILE A 195 7.24 -0.92 0.61
N GLY A 196 7.14 0.24 1.24
CA GLY A 196 7.81 0.55 2.50
C GLY A 196 7.48 -0.42 3.63
N PHE A 197 6.22 -0.75 3.85
CA PHE A 197 5.82 -1.70 4.88
C PHE A 197 6.30 -3.13 4.60
N PRO A 198 6.02 -3.74 3.44
CA PRO A 198 6.52 -5.09 3.15
C PRO A 198 8.04 -5.18 3.16
N PHE A 199 8.74 -4.17 2.65
CA PHE A 199 10.19 -4.13 2.67
C PHE A 199 10.73 -4.06 4.12
N ALA A 200 10.11 -3.25 4.96
CA ALA A 200 10.47 -3.15 6.37
C ALA A 200 10.18 -4.46 7.12
N VAL A 201 9.06 -5.13 6.82
CA VAL A 201 8.75 -6.47 7.35
C VAL A 201 9.83 -7.47 6.92
N TRP A 202 10.22 -7.47 5.64
CA TRP A 202 11.30 -8.32 5.14
C TRP A 202 12.65 -8.07 5.84
N LEU A 203 13.04 -6.80 5.99
CA LEU A 203 14.26 -6.44 6.71
C LEU A 203 14.22 -6.86 8.19
N CYS A 204 13.07 -6.68 8.83
CA CYS A 204 12.85 -7.10 10.19
C CYS A 204 13.03 -8.62 10.34
N LEU A 205 12.40 -9.40 9.47
CA LEU A 205 12.57 -10.85 9.42
C LEU A 205 14.03 -11.24 9.14
N LEU A 206 14.69 -10.56 8.21
CA LEU A 206 16.10 -10.80 7.89
C LEU A 206 17.01 -10.55 9.09
N ARG A 207 16.73 -9.51 9.87
CA ARG A 207 17.59 -9.05 10.96
C ARG A 207 17.37 -9.81 12.27
N PHE A 208 16.13 -10.18 12.57
CA PHE A 208 15.73 -10.68 13.90
C PHE A 208 15.34 -12.16 13.92
N ASP A 209 15.14 -12.81 12.77
CA ASP A 209 14.89 -14.26 12.68
C ASP A 209 16.23 -15.02 12.62
N SER A 210 16.97 -15.03 13.73
CA SER A 210 18.29 -15.68 13.82
C SER A 210 18.22 -17.19 13.63
N ASP A 211 17.13 -17.79 14.05
CA ASP A 211 16.94 -19.25 14.05
C ASP A 211 16.35 -19.76 12.72
N GLY A 212 16.04 -18.85 11.80
CA GLY A 212 15.46 -19.19 10.50
C GLY A 212 14.03 -19.72 10.56
N ARG A 213 13.30 -19.42 11.64
CA ARG A 213 11.91 -19.86 11.86
C ARG A 213 10.98 -19.42 10.75
N TRP A 214 11.18 -18.20 10.30
CA TRP A 214 10.34 -17.51 9.34
C TRP A 214 10.93 -17.45 7.94
N THR A 215 11.89 -18.32 7.63
CA THR A 215 12.60 -18.31 6.35
C THR A 215 11.64 -18.43 5.15
N ALA A 216 10.62 -19.28 5.23
CA ALA A 216 9.62 -19.40 4.17
C ALA A 216 8.84 -18.09 4.01
N TYR A 217 8.37 -17.51 5.10
CA TYR A 217 7.63 -16.25 5.08
C TYR A 217 8.51 -15.10 4.58
N ARG A 218 9.76 -15.01 5.04
CA ARG A 218 10.72 -14.01 4.57
C ARG A 218 10.91 -14.06 3.04
N ARG A 219 10.97 -15.26 2.45
CA ARG A 219 11.05 -15.42 1.00
C ARG A 219 9.78 -14.95 0.29
N ILE A 220 8.61 -15.28 0.83
CA ILE A 220 7.32 -14.82 0.29
C ILE A 220 7.26 -13.30 0.31
N VAL A 221 7.59 -12.66 1.44
CA VAL A 221 7.59 -11.19 1.57
C VAL A 221 8.58 -10.56 0.60
N PHE A 222 9.77 -11.14 0.42
CA PHE A 222 10.76 -10.62 -0.53
C PHE A 222 10.25 -10.65 -1.97
N VAL A 223 9.71 -11.79 -2.40
CA VAL A 223 9.11 -11.91 -3.74
C VAL A 223 7.95 -10.92 -3.91
N TYR A 224 7.12 -10.77 -2.88
CA TYR A 224 6.04 -9.79 -2.89
C TYR A 224 6.56 -8.37 -3.09
N VAL A 225 7.62 -7.96 -2.37
CA VAL A 225 8.24 -6.62 -2.52
C VAL A 225 8.69 -6.37 -3.94
N LEU A 226 9.38 -7.33 -4.57
CA LEU A 226 9.86 -7.18 -5.94
C LEU A 226 8.69 -7.08 -6.94
N LEU A 227 7.68 -7.92 -6.78
CA LEU A 227 6.50 -7.88 -7.65
C LEU A 227 5.70 -6.59 -7.45
N THR A 228 5.57 -6.12 -6.21
CA THR A 228 4.86 -4.85 -5.92
C THR A 228 5.61 -3.65 -6.49
N ALA A 229 6.95 -3.64 -6.45
CA ALA A 229 7.73 -2.59 -7.10
C ALA A 229 7.44 -2.57 -8.61
N PHE A 230 7.36 -3.74 -9.25
CA PHE A 230 6.98 -3.84 -10.66
C PHE A 230 5.51 -3.42 -10.89
N CYS A 231 4.57 -3.84 -10.02
CA CYS A 231 3.17 -3.41 -10.10
C CYS A 231 3.03 -1.89 -10.04
N ILE A 232 3.77 -1.22 -9.16
CA ILE A 232 3.74 0.24 -9.04
C ILE A 232 4.19 0.89 -10.35
N LEU A 233 5.27 0.43 -10.94
CA LEU A 233 5.74 0.92 -12.24
C LEU A 233 4.69 0.73 -13.36
N CYS A 234 3.91 -0.34 -13.29
CA CYS A 234 2.92 -0.65 -14.33
C CYS A 234 1.55 0.00 -14.10
N LEU A 235 1.09 0.11 -12.84
CA LEU A 235 -0.31 0.40 -12.51
C LEU A 235 -0.58 1.81 -12.02
N LEU A 236 0.37 2.39 -11.26
CA LEU A 236 0.11 3.60 -10.47
C LEU A 236 0.66 4.86 -11.11
N TYR A 237 1.31 4.72 -12.23
CA TYR A 237 1.70 5.87 -13.02
C TYR A 237 0.51 6.28 -13.88
N THR A 238 -0.14 7.38 -13.54
CA THR A 238 -1.50 7.71 -13.99
C THR A 238 -1.59 9.11 -14.58
N SER A 239 -2.36 9.32 -15.65
CA SER A 239 -2.70 10.64 -16.12
C SER A 239 -4.19 10.85 -16.24
N ASP A 240 -4.68 11.99 -15.82
CA ASP A 240 -5.98 12.55 -16.19
C ASP A 240 -5.89 13.15 -17.61
N ALA A 241 -5.88 12.30 -18.62
CA ALA A 241 -6.10 12.76 -20.00
C ALA A 241 -7.59 12.92 -20.35
N ALA A 242 -8.49 12.68 -19.39
CA ALA A 242 -9.93 12.70 -19.63
C ALA A 242 -10.54 14.10 -19.57
N ASP A 243 -9.93 15.08 -18.91
CA ASP A 243 -10.51 16.43 -18.74
C ASP A 243 -10.16 17.41 -19.86
N GLU A 244 -9.12 17.19 -20.64
CA GLU A 244 -8.83 18.08 -21.78
C GLU A 244 -9.74 17.86 -23.01
N GLY A 245 -10.48 16.76 -23.06
CA GLY A 245 -11.39 16.44 -24.19
C GLY A 245 -12.76 17.13 -24.16
N LEU A 246 -13.19 17.70 -23.04
CA LEU A 246 -14.57 18.21 -22.92
C LEU A 246 -14.72 19.73 -22.90
N GLY A 247 -13.64 20.53 -22.89
CA GLY A 247 -13.70 21.99 -23.11
C GLY A 247 -14.81 22.74 -22.34
N VAL A 248 -15.15 22.29 -21.14
CA VAL A 248 -16.19 22.92 -20.32
C VAL A 248 -15.53 23.54 -19.09
N ASP A 249 -15.37 24.85 -19.18
CA ASP A 249 -15.10 25.65 -17.99
C ASP A 249 -16.25 25.50 -16.99
N LEU A 250 -15.93 25.12 -15.74
CA LEU A 250 -16.87 25.03 -14.61
C LEU A 250 -17.59 26.38 -14.30
N GLY A 251 -17.30 27.46 -15.02
CA GLY A 251 -17.94 28.76 -14.97
C GLY A 251 -19.05 28.99 -15.98
N GLY A 252 -19.38 28.03 -16.83
CA GLY A 252 -20.52 28.12 -17.74
C GLY A 252 -20.40 29.14 -18.87
N ARG A 253 -19.21 29.58 -19.28
CA ARG A 253 -18.99 30.44 -20.45
C ARG A 253 -18.33 29.65 -21.58
N ARG A 254 -19.05 29.47 -22.67
CA ARG A 254 -18.47 29.06 -23.95
C ARG A 254 -17.49 30.13 -24.38
N ILE A 255 -16.23 29.75 -24.59
CA ILE A 255 -15.31 30.59 -25.37
C ILE A 255 -15.52 30.20 -26.83
N ILE A 256 -15.95 31.18 -27.63
CA ILE A 256 -16.07 31.07 -29.06
C ILE A 256 -14.69 31.19 -29.68
#